data_3b5441bd512bfe528cd80b91b652e831
#
_entry.id   3b5441bd512bfe528cd80b91b652e831
#
_cell.length_a   1.000
_cell.length_b   1.000
_cell.length_c   1.000
_cell.angle_alpha   90.00
_cell.angle_beta   90.00
_cell.angle_gamma   90.00
#
_symmetry.space_group_name_H-M   'P 1'
#
loop_
_entity.id
_entity.type
_entity.pdbx_description
1 polymer ?
#
loop_
_entity_poly.entity_id
_entity_poly.type
_entity_poly.pdbx_seq_one_letter_code
_entity_poly.pdbx_strand_id
1 'polypeptide(L)'
;MKAPSPLPSPPKPVVDFNPFDELNIDPESPGPRSTVPLPFARPTLPEYYDGDMDLTVEIDRGDVWYEFPYDDLGQERAQPVERRPHTTIFTTYEGQRIPLARFGTTIGGWRSEFIEGQVWWKYKGSPHGPVVWTEIVAAPVWLPPETTPPRDLLDRNPLRRNAGEKPFVVDVHETGPSYASAYGLVAAYHHTYRETNDGALRIYGDEGIRSHGSVDYMSIMRRHSHGCHRLHNHIAVRLMSFVLAHRHHRREGMQRVNFSRDMEHEGETYRLEVNEGGYVFALERPIRVEVLEGRIRGSVGAPITFPIPKYDEVRGGYVLPDGGAVLVRGSELVPTTLATPDGGALDDTLPSDGAVPSLDGGVPMPVDDAGPWGTTR
;
A
#
# COMPACT_ATOMS: atom_id res chain seq x y z
N MET A 1 4.79 -37.15 29.00
CA MET A 1 4.05 -36.20 28.15
C MET A 1 3.21 -37.01 27.14
N LYS A 2 1.90 -36.94 27.22
CA LYS A 2 1.03 -37.54 26.20
C LYS A 2 1.05 -36.66 24.96
N ALA A 3 1.25 -37.24 23.78
CA ALA A 3 1.16 -36.52 22.53
C ALA A 3 -0.25 -35.91 22.37
N PRO A 4 -0.40 -34.70 21.84
CA PRO A 4 -1.69 -34.10 21.60
C PRO A 4 -2.50 -34.99 20.65
N SER A 5 -3.79 -35.10 20.90
CA SER A 5 -4.73 -35.85 20.04
C SER A 5 -4.67 -35.24 18.62
N PRO A 6 -4.70 -36.07 17.57
CA PRO A 6 -4.72 -35.56 16.19
C PRO A 6 -6.00 -34.75 16.00
N LEU A 7 -5.84 -33.61 15.28
CA LEU A 7 -6.95 -32.75 14.86
C LEU A 7 -8.00 -33.60 14.13
N PRO A 8 -9.31 -33.38 14.36
CA PRO A 8 -10.37 -34.07 13.62
C PRO A 8 -10.15 -33.83 12.11
N SER A 9 -10.32 -34.90 11.35
CA SER A 9 -10.25 -34.83 9.89
C SER A 9 -11.24 -33.79 9.37
N PRO A 10 -10.86 -32.96 8.39
CA PRO A 10 -11.79 -32.01 7.79
C PRO A 10 -13.03 -32.77 7.29
N PRO A 11 -14.22 -32.17 7.41
CA PRO A 11 -15.45 -32.79 6.90
C PRO A 11 -15.23 -33.08 5.41
N LYS A 12 -15.70 -34.27 4.98
CA LYS A 12 -15.66 -34.60 3.55
C LYS A 12 -16.39 -33.52 2.78
N PRO A 13 -15.84 -33.07 1.62
CA PRO A 13 -16.55 -32.12 0.79
C PRO A 13 -17.94 -32.66 0.51
N VAL A 14 -18.94 -31.81 0.74
CA VAL A 14 -20.32 -32.11 0.35
C VAL A 14 -20.30 -32.25 -1.16
N VAL A 15 -20.63 -33.43 -1.63
CA VAL A 15 -20.66 -33.83 -3.03
C VAL A 15 -21.64 -32.92 -3.77
N ASP A 16 -21.20 -32.32 -4.84
CA ASP A 16 -21.97 -31.71 -5.94
C ASP A 16 -23.40 -31.27 -5.62
N PHE A 17 -23.57 -30.37 -4.66
CA PHE A 17 -24.82 -29.67 -4.48
C PHE A 17 -24.80 -28.45 -5.40
N ASN A 18 -25.46 -28.55 -6.53
CA ASN A 18 -25.78 -27.40 -7.36
C ASN A 18 -27.16 -26.85 -6.95
N PRO A 19 -27.22 -25.77 -6.19
CA PRO A 19 -28.50 -25.21 -5.73
C PRO A 19 -29.41 -24.75 -6.87
N PHE A 20 -28.86 -24.55 -8.07
CA PHE A 20 -29.63 -24.14 -9.24
C PHE A 20 -30.40 -25.31 -9.86
N ASP A 21 -29.88 -26.55 -9.78
CA ASP A 21 -30.55 -27.74 -10.32
C ASP A 21 -31.75 -28.13 -9.47
N GLU A 22 -31.66 -28.05 -8.13
CA GLU A 22 -32.77 -28.34 -7.24
C GLU A 22 -33.87 -27.27 -7.22
N LEU A 23 -33.50 -26.01 -7.46
CA LEU A 23 -34.43 -24.87 -7.45
C LEU A 23 -35.02 -24.58 -8.82
N ASN A 24 -34.65 -25.33 -9.84
CA ASN A 24 -35.07 -25.12 -11.24
C ASN A 24 -34.88 -23.67 -11.72
N ILE A 25 -33.75 -23.05 -11.32
CA ILE A 25 -33.38 -21.69 -11.67
C ILE A 25 -32.52 -21.75 -12.91
N ASP A 26 -33.02 -21.20 -14.00
CA ASP A 26 -32.23 -20.95 -15.21
C ASP A 26 -31.22 -19.81 -14.96
N PRO A 27 -29.91 -20.06 -14.97
CA PRO A 27 -28.90 -19.04 -14.73
C PRO A 27 -28.86 -17.97 -15.84
N GLU A 28 -29.35 -18.27 -17.03
CA GLU A 28 -29.38 -17.33 -18.17
C GLU A 28 -30.65 -16.45 -18.17
N SER A 29 -31.66 -16.81 -17.41
CA SER A 29 -32.92 -16.07 -17.28
C SER A 29 -33.27 -15.86 -15.80
N PRO A 30 -32.53 -15.01 -15.08
CA PRO A 30 -32.81 -14.77 -13.67
C PRO A 30 -34.14 -14.03 -13.51
N GLY A 31 -35.17 -14.76 -13.13
CA GLY A 31 -36.43 -14.20 -12.67
C GLY A 31 -36.25 -13.32 -11.43
N PRO A 32 -37.30 -12.70 -10.88
CA PRO A 32 -37.17 -11.88 -9.67
C PRO A 32 -36.49 -12.73 -8.57
N ARG A 33 -35.35 -12.23 -8.07
CA ARG A 33 -34.53 -12.90 -7.06
C ARG A 33 -35.36 -13.16 -5.81
N SER A 34 -35.80 -14.38 -5.61
CA SER A 34 -36.40 -14.81 -4.36
C SER A 34 -35.28 -15.30 -3.42
N THR A 35 -35.24 -14.76 -2.21
CA THR A 35 -34.32 -15.28 -1.17
C THR A 35 -34.89 -16.59 -0.66
N VAL A 36 -34.23 -17.69 -0.96
CA VAL A 36 -34.58 -19.00 -0.41
C VAL A 36 -33.73 -19.21 0.86
N PRO A 37 -34.35 -19.35 2.05
CA PRO A 37 -33.61 -19.69 3.26
C PRO A 37 -33.10 -21.13 3.16
N LEU A 38 -31.81 -21.33 3.06
CA LEU A 38 -31.18 -22.64 3.15
C LEU A 38 -30.87 -22.93 4.62
N PRO A 39 -31.53 -23.90 5.26
CA PRO A 39 -31.20 -24.29 6.62
C PRO A 39 -29.85 -25.01 6.60
N PHE A 40 -28.86 -24.48 7.29
CA PHE A 40 -27.63 -25.20 7.58
C PHE A 40 -27.40 -25.22 9.10
N ALA A 41 -26.83 -26.33 9.60
CA ALA A 41 -26.45 -26.41 11.00
C ALA A 41 -25.36 -25.38 11.28
N ARG A 42 -25.63 -24.45 12.21
CA ARG A 42 -24.60 -23.50 12.66
C ARG A 42 -23.47 -24.30 13.32
N PRO A 43 -22.23 -24.18 12.85
CA PRO A 43 -21.11 -24.82 13.50
C PRO A 43 -20.96 -24.32 14.94
N THR A 44 -20.57 -25.19 15.87
CA THR A 44 -20.16 -24.76 17.19
C THR A 44 -18.90 -23.90 17.06
N LEU A 45 -18.97 -22.66 17.51
CA LEU A 45 -17.83 -21.76 17.51
C LEU A 45 -16.87 -22.19 18.63
N PRO A 46 -15.55 -22.06 18.40
CA PRO A 46 -14.57 -22.26 19.46
C PRO A 46 -14.78 -21.28 20.63
N GLU A 47 -14.39 -21.69 21.83
CA GLU A 47 -14.56 -20.88 23.05
C GLU A 47 -13.84 -19.53 23.01
N TYR A 48 -12.74 -19.43 22.24
CA TYR A 48 -12.03 -18.17 22.03
C TYR A 48 -12.76 -17.17 21.10
N TYR A 49 -13.85 -17.59 20.48
CA TYR A 49 -14.63 -16.75 19.57
C TYR A 49 -15.74 -16.05 20.35
N ASP A 50 -15.44 -14.90 20.91
CA ASP A 50 -16.35 -14.09 21.72
C ASP A 50 -16.38 -12.62 21.29
N GLY A 51 -17.03 -11.78 22.07
CA GLY A 51 -17.20 -10.34 21.78
C GLY A 51 -15.95 -9.48 22.08
N ASP A 52 -14.95 -9.97 22.81
CA ASP A 52 -13.71 -9.25 23.13
C ASP A 52 -12.49 -10.16 23.04
N MET A 53 -12.20 -10.63 21.84
CA MET A 53 -11.06 -11.50 21.56
C MET A 53 -9.73 -10.77 21.78
N ASP A 54 -8.70 -11.46 22.27
CA ASP A 54 -7.35 -10.92 22.37
C ASP A 54 -6.63 -10.98 21.01
N LEU A 55 -6.92 -9.97 20.15
CA LEU A 55 -6.45 -9.90 18.78
C LEU A 55 -5.07 -9.26 18.67
N THR A 56 -4.22 -9.87 17.85
CA THR A 56 -2.94 -9.31 17.41
C THR A 56 -2.77 -9.51 15.91
N VAL A 57 -1.94 -8.69 15.27
CA VAL A 57 -1.67 -8.75 13.83
C VAL A 57 -0.18 -8.90 13.60
N GLU A 58 0.18 -9.69 12.61
CA GLU A 58 1.55 -9.81 12.12
C GLU A 58 1.56 -9.54 10.62
N ILE A 59 2.47 -8.70 10.19
CA ILE A 59 2.69 -8.39 8.78
C ILE A 59 4.08 -8.88 8.41
N ASP A 60 4.16 -10.03 7.74
CA ASP A 60 5.42 -10.52 7.20
C ASP A 60 5.72 -9.84 5.87
N ARG A 61 6.82 -9.11 5.82
CA ARG A 61 7.25 -8.41 4.61
C ARG A 61 7.73 -9.35 3.49
N GLY A 62 7.85 -10.65 3.76
CA GLY A 62 8.27 -11.61 2.75
C GLY A 62 9.68 -11.37 2.24
N ASP A 63 9.89 -11.44 0.93
CA ASP A 63 11.17 -11.07 0.32
C ASP A 63 11.23 -9.56 0.07
N VAL A 64 12.24 -8.90 0.62
CA VAL A 64 12.49 -7.46 0.51
C VAL A 64 13.72 -7.23 -0.36
N TRP A 65 13.57 -6.37 -1.36
CA TRP A 65 14.64 -6.00 -2.28
C TRP A 65 14.96 -4.52 -2.16
N TYR A 66 16.14 -4.21 -1.64
CA TYR A 66 16.63 -2.83 -1.54
C TYR A 66 17.46 -2.43 -2.76
N GLU A 67 17.96 -3.41 -3.53
CA GLU A 67 18.70 -3.14 -4.74
C GLU A 67 17.85 -2.41 -5.76
N PHE A 68 18.48 -1.50 -6.47
CA PHE A 68 17.81 -0.78 -7.55
C PHE A 68 17.40 -1.75 -8.67
N PRO A 69 16.14 -1.70 -9.13
CA PRO A 69 15.57 -2.74 -10.00
C PRO A 69 15.96 -2.63 -11.47
N TYR A 70 16.83 -1.68 -11.83
CA TYR A 70 17.30 -1.49 -13.20
C TYR A 70 18.83 -1.62 -13.28
N ASP A 71 19.32 -2.07 -14.42
CA ASP A 71 20.74 -2.15 -14.70
C ASP A 71 21.29 -0.84 -15.31
N ASP A 72 22.56 -0.83 -15.70
CA ASP A 72 23.23 0.32 -16.28
C ASP A 72 22.69 0.73 -17.65
N LEU A 73 21.93 -0.13 -18.30
CA LEU A 73 21.23 0.11 -19.55
C LEU A 73 19.76 0.46 -19.37
N GLY A 74 19.32 0.69 -18.12
CA GLY A 74 17.93 0.97 -17.79
C GLY A 74 16.99 -0.22 -17.91
N GLN A 75 17.52 -1.45 -18.07
CA GLN A 75 16.73 -2.67 -18.20
C GLN A 75 16.37 -3.25 -16.84
N GLU A 76 15.16 -3.78 -16.73
CA GLU A 76 14.67 -4.33 -15.47
C GLU A 76 15.47 -5.58 -15.05
N ARG A 77 15.97 -5.56 -13.82
CA ARG A 77 16.61 -6.71 -13.18
C ARG A 77 15.57 -7.65 -12.61
N ALA A 78 15.73 -8.96 -12.84
CA ALA A 78 14.87 -9.95 -12.23
C ALA A 78 14.95 -9.91 -10.69
N GLN A 79 13.80 -9.77 -10.04
CA GLN A 79 13.66 -9.79 -8.59
C GLN A 79 12.69 -10.92 -8.18
N PRO A 80 13.13 -12.18 -8.21
CA PRO A 80 12.27 -13.32 -7.93
C PRO A 80 11.80 -13.30 -6.48
N VAL A 81 10.53 -13.59 -6.26
CA VAL A 81 9.87 -13.60 -4.95
C VAL A 81 9.48 -15.01 -4.60
N GLU A 82 10.11 -15.54 -3.57
CA GLU A 82 9.80 -16.86 -3.00
C GLU A 82 8.79 -16.71 -1.84
N ARG A 83 9.01 -15.71 -0.98
CA ARG A 83 8.14 -15.40 0.14
C ARG A 83 7.32 -14.15 -0.18
N ARG A 84 6.03 -14.34 -0.41
CA ARG A 84 5.12 -13.20 -0.63
C ARG A 84 4.75 -12.53 0.68
N PRO A 85 4.65 -11.19 0.73
CA PRO A 85 4.20 -10.49 1.91
C PRO A 85 2.76 -10.84 2.24
N HIS A 86 2.48 -10.93 3.54
CA HIS A 86 1.16 -11.28 4.02
C HIS A 86 0.86 -10.69 5.39
N THR A 87 -0.41 -10.46 5.65
CA THR A 87 -0.94 -10.08 6.96
C THR A 87 -1.64 -11.30 7.57
N THR A 88 -1.33 -11.61 8.81
CA THR A 88 -2.00 -12.66 9.59
C THR A 88 -2.60 -12.05 10.85
N ILE A 89 -3.89 -12.30 11.09
CA ILE A 89 -4.54 -11.98 12.35
C ILE A 89 -4.56 -13.20 13.25
N PHE A 90 -4.29 -12.99 14.53
CA PHE A 90 -4.25 -14.01 15.56
C PHE A 90 -5.18 -13.64 16.71
N THR A 91 -5.57 -14.65 17.48
CA THR A 91 -6.07 -14.46 18.83
C THR A 91 -5.18 -15.22 19.81
N THR A 92 -5.14 -14.75 21.07
CA THR A 92 -4.50 -15.48 22.17
C THR A 92 -5.56 -16.16 23.00
N TYR A 93 -5.45 -17.46 23.18
CA TYR A 93 -6.35 -18.25 24.00
C TYR A 93 -5.55 -19.27 24.84
N GLU A 94 -5.76 -19.28 26.14
CA GLU A 94 -5.00 -20.13 27.08
C GLU A 94 -3.47 -20.03 26.92
N GLY A 95 -2.98 -18.82 26.65
CA GLY A 95 -1.55 -18.56 26.43
C GLY A 95 -1.01 -19.02 25.07
N GLN A 96 -1.87 -19.54 24.19
CA GLN A 96 -1.49 -19.95 22.85
C GLN A 96 -1.92 -18.91 21.81
N ARG A 97 -1.02 -18.60 20.87
CA ARG A 97 -1.32 -17.71 19.74
C ARG A 97 -1.90 -18.52 18.60
N ILE A 98 -3.17 -18.30 18.29
CA ILE A 98 -3.95 -19.04 17.29
C ILE A 98 -4.13 -18.18 16.04
N PRO A 99 -3.67 -18.62 14.86
CA PRO A 99 -3.91 -17.88 13.61
C PRO A 99 -5.38 -18.05 13.18
N LEU A 100 -6.04 -16.92 12.92
CA LEU A 100 -7.43 -16.87 12.49
C LEU A 100 -7.57 -16.77 10.99
N ALA A 101 -6.78 -15.88 10.37
CA ALA A 101 -6.82 -15.65 8.93
C ALA A 101 -5.49 -15.07 8.43
N ARG A 102 -5.19 -15.32 7.14
CA ARG A 102 -3.98 -14.85 6.48
C ARG A 102 -4.31 -14.35 5.09
N PHE A 103 -3.80 -13.16 4.73
CA PHE A 103 -4.08 -12.48 3.47
C PHE A 103 -2.79 -11.96 2.84
N GLY A 104 -2.69 -12.00 1.51
CA GLY A 104 -1.63 -11.31 0.79
C GLY A 104 -1.72 -9.79 0.96
N THR A 105 -0.57 -9.12 1.02
CA THR A 105 -0.48 -7.66 1.17
C THR A 105 0.68 -7.08 0.36
N THR A 106 0.86 -5.76 0.46
CA THR A 106 1.98 -5.00 -0.13
C THR A 106 2.93 -4.52 0.96
N ILE A 107 4.15 -4.17 0.58
CA ILE A 107 5.20 -3.69 1.51
C ILE A 107 5.95 -2.47 0.99
N GLY A 108 5.48 -1.85 -0.07
CA GLY A 108 6.23 -0.81 -0.75
C GLY A 108 7.32 -1.36 -1.68
N GLY A 109 8.21 -0.48 -2.11
CA GLY A 109 9.29 -0.80 -3.03
C GLY A 109 9.84 0.45 -3.72
N TRP A 110 10.54 0.25 -4.83
CA TRP A 110 11.00 1.34 -5.67
C TRP A 110 9.82 1.98 -6.42
N ARG A 111 9.75 3.31 -6.38
CA ARG A 111 8.70 4.10 -7.01
C ARG A 111 9.27 5.28 -7.77
N SER A 112 8.63 5.61 -8.87
CA SER A 112 8.92 6.84 -9.59
C SER A 112 8.26 8.02 -8.88
N GLU A 113 8.99 9.12 -8.77
CA GLU A 113 8.52 10.39 -8.23
C GLU A 113 8.90 11.52 -9.17
N PHE A 114 8.07 12.54 -9.24
CA PHE A 114 8.33 13.72 -10.05
C PHE A 114 8.81 14.86 -9.16
N ILE A 115 10.07 15.27 -9.32
CA ILE A 115 10.73 16.27 -8.49
C ILE A 115 11.37 17.31 -9.41
N GLU A 116 11.06 18.58 -9.20
CA GLU A 116 11.67 19.70 -9.96
C GLU A 116 11.65 19.49 -11.49
N GLY A 117 10.55 18.98 -12.00
CA GLY A 117 10.39 18.75 -13.45
C GLY A 117 10.99 17.43 -13.98
N GLN A 118 11.55 16.59 -13.15
CA GLN A 118 12.17 15.31 -13.53
C GLN A 118 11.61 14.12 -12.81
N VAL A 119 11.68 12.94 -13.44
CA VAL A 119 11.26 11.67 -12.82
C VAL A 119 12.49 11.05 -12.13
N TRP A 120 12.29 10.71 -10.86
CA TRP A 120 13.26 10.06 -10.00
C TRP A 120 12.73 8.72 -9.52
N TRP A 121 13.63 7.81 -9.20
CA TRP A 121 13.33 6.58 -8.49
C TRP A 121 13.67 6.73 -7.02
N LYS A 122 12.74 6.36 -6.14
CA LYS A 122 12.96 6.33 -4.69
C LYS A 122 12.43 5.07 -4.07
N TYR A 123 13.13 4.55 -3.07
CA TYR A 123 12.65 3.43 -2.29
C TYR A 123 11.62 3.90 -1.25
N LYS A 124 10.43 3.32 -1.30
CA LYS A 124 9.30 3.58 -0.41
C LYS A 124 8.88 2.25 0.23
N GLY A 125 9.54 1.84 1.28
CA GLY A 125 9.22 0.57 1.95
C GLY A 125 8.42 0.79 3.22
N SER A 126 7.67 -0.23 3.62
CA SER A 126 7.08 -0.28 4.95
C SER A 126 8.19 -0.33 6.00
N PRO A 127 8.17 0.49 7.05
CA PRO A 127 9.02 0.30 8.20
C PRO A 127 8.68 -1.05 8.85
N HIS A 128 9.65 -1.65 9.54
CA HIS A 128 9.45 -2.86 10.34
C HIS A 128 9.51 -2.52 11.83
N GLY A 129 8.95 -3.39 12.64
CA GLY A 129 8.89 -3.24 14.09
C GLY A 129 7.47 -3.16 14.63
N PRO A 130 7.33 -2.95 15.95
CA PRO A 130 6.05 -2.93 16.63
C PRO A 130 5.31 -1.61 16.43
N VAL A 131 4.05 -1.71 16.02
CA VAL A 131 3.09 -0.59 15.93
C VAL A 131 1.74 -1.04 16.49
N VAL A 132 0.79 -0.14 16.57
CA VAL A 132 -0.59 -0.45 17.00
C VAL A 132 -1.61 0.15 16.07
N TRP A 133 -2.76 -0.51 15.96
CA TRP A 133 -3.99 0.08 15.46
C TRP A 133 -4.79 0.63 16.64
N THR A 134 -5.05 1.91 16.63
CA THR A 134 -5.86 2.59 17.66
C THR A 134 -7.28 2.83 17.18
N GLU A 135 -7.48 2.88 15.88
CA GLU A 135 -8.78 3.09 15.25
C GLU A 135 -8.92 2.35 13.92
N ILE A 136 -10.16 2.11 13.56
CA ILE A 136 -10.60 1.69 12.23
C ILE A 136 -11.40 2.85 11.64
N VAL A 137 -11.07 3.21 10.41
CA VAL A 137 -11.76 4.29 9.67
C VAL A 137 -12.49 3.68 8.49
N ALA A 138 -13.83 3.75 8.51
CA ALA A 138 -14.65 3.36 7.37
C ALA A 138 -14.80 4.53 6.40
N ALA A 139 -14.76 4.25 5.10
CA ALA A 139 -14.78 5.26 4.04
C ALA A 139 -13.70 6.35 4.24
N PRO A 140 -12.43 5.96 4.41
CA PRO A 140 -11.34 6.91 4.65
C PRO A 140 -11.15 7.83 3.45
N VAL A 141 -10.63 9.03 3.72
CA VAL A 141 -10.18 9.93 2.68
C VAL A 141 -8.65 9.97 2.64
N TRP A 142 -8.13 10.12 1.44
CA TRP A 142 -6.72 10.36 1.23
C TRP A 142 -6.48 11.85 1.01
N LEU A 143 -5.58 12.41 1.78
CA LEU A 143 -5.15 13.80 1.63
C LEU A 143 -3.82 13.77 0.86
N PRO A 144 -3.84 14.12 -0.43
CA PRO A 144 -2.66 13.99 -1.28
C PRO A 144 -1.56 14.96 -0.83
N PRO A 145 -0.30 14.49 -0.67
CA PRO A 145 0.84 15.35 -0.44
C PRO A 145 0.96 16.45 -1.51
N GLU A 146 1.52 17.60 -1.15
CA GLU A 146 1.73 18.71 -2.10
C GLU A 146 2.51 18.29 -3.34
N THR A 147 3.31 17.29 -3.17
CA THR A 147 4.17 16.70 -4.17
C THR A 147 3.47 15.75 -5.14
N THR A 148 2.18 15.41 -4.92
CA THR A 148 1.40 14.64 -5.89
C THR A 148 1.20 15.46 -7.16
N PRO A 149 1.55 14.93 -8.34
CA PRO A 149 1.36 15.66 -9.60
C PRO A 149 -0.12 16.04 -9.82
N PRO A 150 -0.42 17.26 -10.27
CA PRO A 150 -1.80 17.66 -10.56
C PRO A 150 -2.53 16.70 -11.49
N ARG A 151 -1.85 16.14 -12.50
CA ARG A 151 -2.42 15.18 -13.47
C ARG A 151 -3.01 13.92 -12.80
N ASP A 152 -2.50 13.54 -11.62
CA ASP A 152 -2.94 12.33 -10.90
C ASP A 152 -4.17 12.59 -10.02
N LEU A 153 -4.58 13.86 -9.92
CA LEU A 153 -5.74 14.34 -9.18
C LEU A 153 -6.81 14.95 -10.10
N LEU A 154 -6.63 14.84 -11.41
CA LEU A 154 -7.49 15.47 -12.40
C LEU A 154 -7.93 14.47 -13.46
N ASP A 155 -9.23 14.39 -13.67
CA ASP A 155 -9.84 13.66 -14.79
C ASP A 155 -10.14 14.59 -15.97
N ARG A 156 -10.18 14.04 -17.18
CA ARG A 156 -10.70 14.76 -18.33
C ARG A 156 -12.16 15.11 -18.11
N ASN A 157 -12.51 16.39 -18.31
CA ASN A 157 -13.87 16.84 -18.14
C ASN A 157 -14.80 16.20 -19.18
N PRO A 158 -15.67 15.24 -18.81
CA PRO A 158 -16.55 14.54 -19.74
C PRO A 158 -17.68 15.42 -20.27
N LEU A 159 -17.92 16.54 -19.60
CA LEU A 159 -18.99 17.48 -19.95
C LEU A 159 -18.51 18.64 -20.83
N ARG A 160 -17.20 18.69 -21.12
CA ARG A 160 -16.64 19.76 -21.96
C ARG A 160 -17.26 19.74 -23.37
N ARG A 161 -18.11 20.72 -23.64
CA ARG A 161 -18.76 20.91 -24.93
C ARG A 161 -18.25 22.16 -25.69
N ASN A 162 -17.73 23.13 -24.95
CA ASN A 162 -17.31 24.42 -25.48
C ASN A 162 -15.83 24.72 -25.18
N ALA A 163 -15.22 25.55 -26.03
CA ALA A 163 -13.80 25.91 -25.88
C ALA A 163 -13.50 26.77 -24.62
N GLY A 164 -14.51 27.33 -23.97
CA GLY A 164 -14.35 28.14 -22.75
C GLY A 164 -14.47 27.32 -21.44
N GLU A 165 -14.76 26.01 -21.50
CA GLU A 165 -14.86 25.17 -20.34
C GLU A 165 -13.51 24.53 -20.00
N LYS A 166 -13.20 24.39 -18.70
CA LYS A 166 -11.95 23.77 -18.25
C LYS A 166 -11.82 22.35 -18.79
N PRO A 167 -10.62 21.97 -19.29
CA PRO A 167 -10.41 20.65 -19.90
C PRO A 167 -10.41 19.50 -18.89
N PHE A 168 -10.20 19.79 -17.61
CA PHE A 168 -10.16 18.80 -16.54
C PHE A 168 -11.13 19.16 -15.42
N VAL A 169 -11.42 18.16 -14.58
CA VAL A 169 -12.14 18.27 -13.31
C VAL A 169 -11.33 17.55 -12.24
N VAL A 170 -11.50 17.94 -10.99
CA VAL A 170 -10.86 17.26 -9.87
C VAL A 170 -11.43 15.85 -9.75
N ASP A 171 -10.55 14.85 -9.68
CA ASP A 171 -10.93 13.47 -9.39
C ASP A 171 -11.19 13.31 -7.88
N VAL A 172 -12.44 13.50 -7.49
CA VAL A 172 -12.88 13.31 -6.11
C VAL A 172 -12.93 11.83 -5.70
N HIS A 173 -12.86 10.90 -6.66
CA HIS A 173 -12.85 9.47 -6.34
C HIS A 173 -11.50 9.03 -5.81
N GLU A 174 -10.39 9.60 -6.29
CA GLU A 174 -9.05 9.28 -5.81
C GLU A 174 -8.85 9.68 -4.34
N THR A 175 -9.34 10.86 -3.96
CA THR A 175 -9.26 11.31 -2.56
C THR A 175 -10.28 10.63 -1.66
N GLY A 176 -11.41 10.20 -2.20
CA GLY A 176 -12.50 9.55 -1.47
C GLY A 176 -13.45 10.52 -0.74
N PRO A 177 -14.42 9.95 -0.02
CA PRO A 177 -14.62 8.53 0.18
C PRO A 177 -15.15 7.83 -1.08
N SER A 178 -14.46 6.81 -1.54
CA SER A 178 -14.83 6.06 -2.75
C SER A 178 -14.33 4.62 -2.68
N TYR A 179 -14.98 3.72 -3.41
CA TYR A 179 -14.49 2.36 -3.65
C TYR A 179 -13.11 2.37 -4.33
N ALA A 180 -12.88 3.33 -5.21
CA ALA A 180 -11.67 3.48 -6.00
C ALA A 180 -10.62 4.41 -5.38
N SER A 181 -10.88 4.97 -4.20
CA SER A 181 -9.91 5.89 -3.58
C SER A 181 -8.58 5.20 -3.23
N ALA A 182 -7.55 6.00 -3.06
CA ALA A 182 -6.22 5.52 -2.68
C ALA A 182 -6.24 4.63 -1.43
N TYR A 183 -7.16 4.87 -0.49
CA TYR A 183 -7.34 4.06 0.72
C TYR A 183 -8.50 3.06 0.67
N GLY A 184 -9.24 2.99 -0.44
CA GLY A 184 -10.38 2.09 -0.60
C GLY A 184 -11.48 2.34 0.42
N LEU A 185 -12.15 1.27 0.86
CA LEU A 185 -13.36 1.36 1.70
C LEU A 185 -13.10 1.42 3.20
N VAL A 186 -11.91 1.04 3.66
CA VAL A 186 -11.59 0.98 5.09
C VAL A 186 -10.09 1.00 5.31
N ALA A 187 -9.65 1.63 6.39
CA ALA A 187 -8.26 1.68 6.80
C ALA A 187 -8.11 1.49 8.32
N ALA A 188 -6.99 0.88 8.73
CA ALA A 188 -6.46 0.90 10.08
C ALA A 188 -5.12 1.64 10.06
N TYR A 189 -4.96 2.62 10.96
CA TYR A 189 -3.81 3.51 10.99
C TYR A 189 -2.74 2.92 11.90
N HIS A 190 -1.49 2.97 11.45
CA HIS A 190 -0.34 2.48 12.20
C HIS A 190 0.24 3.60 13.04
N HIS A 191 0.23 3.41 14.36
CA HIS A 191 0.81 4.34 15.30
C HIS A 191 2.00 3.72 16.01
N THR A 192 3.05 4.52 16.19
CA THR A 192 4.17 4.16 17.05
C THR A 192 3.79 4.36 18.51
N TYR A 193 4.30 3.50 19.38
CA TYR A 193 3.98 3.52 20.79
C TYR A 193 5.19 3.21 21.67
N ARG A 194 5.07 3.55 22.93
CA ARG A 194 5.93 3.06 24.00
C ARG A 194 5.06 2.40 25.05
N GLU A 195 5.54 1.30 25.60
CA GLU A 195 4.93 0.65 26.73
C GLU A 195 5.42 1.32 28.02
N THR A 196 4.51 1.71 28.88
CA THR A 196 4.83 2.26 30.18
C THR A 196 5.03 1.14 31.21
N ASN A 197 5.64 1.44 32.35
CA ASN A 197 5.97 0.45 33.37
C ASN A 197 4.74 -0.31 33.93
N ASP A 198 3.55 0.24 33.81
CA ASP A 198 2.27 -0.36 34.19
C ASP A 198 1.61 -1.13 33.03
N GLY A 199 2.30 -1.27 31.88
CA GLY A 199 1.83 -2.00 30.71
C GLY A 199 0.87 -1.21 29.79
N ALA A 200 0.60 0.08 30.11
CA ALA A 200 -0.21 0.92 29.23
C ALA A 200 0.57 1.33 27.97
N LEU A 201 -0.15 1.55 26.86
CA LEU A 201 0.43 2.00 25.61
C LEU A 201 0.32 3.52 25.49
N ARG A 202 1.45 4.18 25.38
CA ARG A 202 1.52 5.61 25.07
C ARG A 202 1.84 5.80 23.59
N ILE A 203 0.84 6.28 22.86
CA ILE A 203 0.97 6.59 21.43
C ILE A 203 1.71 7.92 21.27
N TYR A 204 2.67 8.01 20.36
CA TYR A 204 3.46 9.22 20.15
C TYR A 204 3.68 9.61 18.68
N GLY A 205 3.31 8.77 17.72
CA GLY A 205 3.49 9.09 16.31
C GLY A 205 2.55 8.33 15.38
N ASP A 206 2.36 8.90 14.22
CA ASP A 206 1.73 8.31 13.05
C ASP A 206 2.79 8.25 11.95
N GLU A 207 3.12 7.06 11.48
CA GLU A 207 4.15 6.85 10.46
C GLU A 207 3.67 7.11 9.03
N GLY A 208 2.41 7.54 8.85
CA GLY A 208 1.81 7.67 7.53
C GLY A 208 1.47 6.32 6.87
N ILE A 209 1.73 5.21 7.55
CA ILE A 209 1.45 3.86 7.07
C ILE A 209 0.05 3.42 7.48
N ARG A 210 -0.64 2.74 6.57
CA ARG A 210 -2.00 2.23 6.78
C ARG A 210 -2.09 0.78 6.31
N SER A 211 -2.90 -0.02 7.00
CA SER A 211 -3.46 -1.25 6.43
C SER A 211 -4.84 -0.91 5.88
N HIS A 212 -5.02 -0.95 4.56
CA HIS A 212 -6.21 -0.39 3.93
C HIS A 212 -6.70 -1.20 2.73
N GLY A 213 -7.93 -0.94 2.30
CA GLY A 213 -8.49 -1.50 1.08
C GLY A 213 -7.87 -0.92 -0.19
N SER A 214 -8.00 -1.64 -1.29
CA SER A 214 -7.58 -1.16 -2.62
C SER A 214 -8.37 -1.85 -3.71
N VAL A 215 -8.63 -1.15 -4.80
CA VAL A 215 -9.11 -1.72 -6.07
C VAL A 215 -7.96 -2.17 -6.95
N ASP A 216 -6.76 -1.69 -6.71
CA ASP A 216 -5.58 -2.03 -7.49
C ASP A 216 -5.07 -3.43 -7.12
N TYR A 217 -5.74 -4.44 -7.71
CA TYR A 217 -5.36 -5.84 -7.53
C TYR A 217 -3.95 -6.13 -8.03
N MET A 218 -3.48 -5.42 -9.04
CA MET A 218 -2.15 -5.65 -9.61
C MET A 218 -1.05 -5.20 -8.65
N SER A 219 -1.24 -4.11 -7.89
CA SER A 219 -0.28 -3.72 -6.86
C SER A 219 -0.15 -4.78 -5.77
N ILE A 220 -1.27 -5.38 -5.36
CA ILE A 220 -1.27 -6.47 -4.36
C ILE A 220 -0.61 -7.72 -4.95
N MET A 221 -0.93 -8.10 -6.18
CA MET A 221 -0.33 -9.25 -6.86
C MET A 221 1.18 -9.06 -7.06
N ARG A 222 1.60 -7.87 -7.42
CA ARG A 222 3.01 -7.48 -7.56
C ARG A 222 3.65 -7.03 -6.25
N ARG A 223 2.88 -6.94 -5.15
CA ARG A 223 3.30 -6.61 -3.77
C ARG A 223 3.93 -5.22 -3.60
N HIS A 224 3.63 -4.25 -4.41
CA HIS A 224 4.24 -2.94 -4.33
C HIS A 224 3.22 -1.83 -3.97
N SER A 225 3.66 -0.89 -3.15
CA SER A 225 2.93 0.29 -2.73
C SER A 225 3.93 1.41 -2.39
N HIS A 226 3.46 2.51 -1.84
CA HIS A 226 4.31 3.57 -1.25
C HIS A 226 4.64 3.31 0.23
N GLY A 227 4.58 2.05 0.69
CA GLY A 227 4.84 1.65 2.06
C GLY A 227 3.60 1.14 2.79
N CYS A 228 2.40 1.52 2.39
CA CYS A 228 1.16 1.01 2.97
C CYS A 228 0.92 -0.47 2.67
N HIS A 229 0.16 -1.12 3.56
CA HIS A 229 -0.22 -2.52 3.47
C HIS A 229 -1.60 -2.63 2.82
N ARG A 230 -1.64 -2.79 1.50
CA ARG A 230 -2.88 -2.90 0.73
C ARG A 230 -3.49 -4.29 0.85
N LEU A 231 -4.79 -4.33 1.01
CA LEU A 231 -5.62 -5.53 0.92
C LEU A 231 -6.68 -5.30 -0.16
N HIS A 232 -7.18 -6.36 -0.79
CA HIS A 232 -8.37 -6.21 -1.64
C HIS A 232 -9.52 -5.63 -0.82
N ASN A 233 -10.28 -4.68 -1.36
CA ASN A 233 -11.35 -3.98 -0.64
C ASN A 233 -12.28 -4.93 0.12
N HIS A 234 -12.73 -6.02 -0.52
CA HIS A 234 -13.62 -6.99 0.12
C HIS A 234 -12.95 -7.74 1.30
N ILE A 235 -11.63 -7.96 1.24
CA ILE A 235 -10.86 -8.56 2.34
C ILE A 235 -10.69 -7.54 3.47
N ALA A 236 -10.30 -6.30 3.13
CA ALA A 236 -10.13 -5.24 4.12
C ALA A 236 -11.42 -4.98 4.91
N VAL A 237 -12.57 -4.87 4.21
CA VAL A 237 -13.88 -4.68 4.85
C VAL A 237 -14.21 -5.84 5.78
N ARG A 238 -14.00 -7.10 5.35
CA ARG A 238 -14.26 -8.28 6.18
C ARG A 238 -13.35 -8.33 7.41
N LEU A 239 -12.04 -8.07 7.23
CA LEU A 239 -11.09 -8.06 8.33
C LEU A 239 -11.42 -6.98 9.36
N MET A 240 -11.67 -5.75 8.92
CA MET A 240 -11.96 -4.63 9.84
C MET A 240 -13.35 -4.77 10.48
N SER A 241 -14.33 -5.31 9.77
CA SER A 241 -15.64 -5.65 10.37
C SER A 241 -15.50 -6.73 11.42
N PHE A 242 -14.67 -7.76 11.19
CA PHE A 242 -14.35 -8.78 12.17
C PHE A 242 -13.69 -8.16 13.42
N VAL A 243 -12.71 -7.27 13.22
CA VAL A 243 -12.08 -6.56 14.34
C VAL A 243 -13.13 -5.80 15.16
N LEU A 244 -13.99 -5.01 14.51
CA LEU A 244 -15.03 -4.24 15.21
C LEU A 244 -16.10 -5.12 15.87
N ALA A 245 -16.37 -6.32 15.36
CA ALA A 245 -17.29 -7.27 15.99
C ALA A 245 -16.70 -7.92 17.26
N HIS A 246 -15.37 -8.00 17.37
CA HIS A 246 -14.67 -8.73 18.42
C HIS A 246 -13.71 -7.87 19.25
N ARG A 247 -13.86 -6.53 19.19
CA ARG A 247 -13.13 -5.59 20.03
C ARG A 247 -14.05 -4.46 20.46
N HIS A 248 -14.02 -4.14 21.74
CA HIS A 248 -14.75 -2.98 22.24
C HIS A 248 -14.22 -1.71 21.58
N HIS A 249 -15.14 -0.90 21.09
CA HIS A 249 -14.81 0.32 20.38
C HIS A 249 -15.87 1.41 20.63
N ARG A 250 -15.44 2.66 20.53
CA ARG A 250 -16.31 3.83 20.58
C ARG A 250 -16.52 4.36 19.15
N ARG A 251 -17.75 4.63 18.79
CA ARG A 251 -18.09 5.29 17.53
C ARG A 251 -17.91 6.79 17.72
N GLU A 252 -16.90 7.37 17.07
CA GLU A 252 -16.65 8.82 17.13
C GLU A 252 -17.40 9.57 16.02
N GLY A 253 -17.83 8.87 14.99
CA GLY A 253 -18.59 9.45 13.88
C GLY A 253 -17.70 9.97 12.75
N MET A 254 -18.25 10.87 11.95
CA MET A 254 -17.57 11.47 10.82
C MET A 254 -16.45 12.39 11.29
N GLN A 255 -15.23 12.11 10.86
CA GLN A 255 -14.10 12.99 11.09
C GLN A 255 -14.23 14.23 10.21
N ARG A 256 -14.01 15.40 10.79
CA ARG A 256 -13.89 16.64 10.03
C ARG A 256 -12.44 16.89 9.68
N VAL A 257 -12.20 17.16 8.43
CA VAL A 257 -10.91 17.60 7.89
C VAL A 257 -11.10 18.98 7.26
N ASN A 258 -10.06 19.74 7.18
CA ASN A 258 -10.06 21.04 6.49
C ASN A 258 -8.82 21.06 5.60
N PHE A 259 -8.95 20.42 4.44
CA PHE A 259 -7.88 20.30 3.47
C PHE A 259 -8.29 21.00 2.18
N SER A 260 -7.41 21.83 1.65
CA SER A 260 -7.56 22.39 0.32
C SER A 260 -6.20 22.50 -0.36
N ARG A 261 -6.20 22.30 -1.67
CA ARG A 261 -5.02 22.41 -2.51
C ARG A 261 -5.38 23.04 -3.84
N ASP A 262 -4.66 24.12 -4.20
CA ASP A 262 -4.73 24.68 -5.54
C ASP A 262 -3.66 24.02 -6.43
N MET A 263 -4.03 23.68 -7.65
CA MET A 263 -3.20 22.95 -8.60
C MET A 263 -3.20 23.66 -9.95
N GLU A 264 -2.02 23.92 -10.49
CA GLU A 264 -1.87 24.44 -11.86
C GLU A 264 -1.66 23.27 -12.83
N HIS A 265 -2.47 23.19 -13.87
CA HIS A 265 -2.35 22.18 -14.92
C HIS A 265 -2.81 22.72 -16.27
N GLU A 266 -1.95 22.62 -17.28
CA GLU A 266 -2.19 23.12 -18.65
C GLU A 266 -2.67 24.58 -18.69
N GLY A 267 -2.13 25.44 -17.82
CA GLY A 267 -2.46 26.88 -17.75
C GLY A 267 -3.76 27.22 -17.03
N GLU A 268 -4.40 26.24 -16.41
CA GLU A 268 -5.61 26.42 -15.62
C GLU A 268 -5.37 26.06 -14.16
N THR A 269 -6.06 26.77 -13.24
CA THR A 269 -6.04 26.48 -11.80
C THR A 269 -7.21 25.60 -11.42
N TYR A 270 -6.96 24.52 -10.69
CA TYR A 270 -7.96 23.60 -10.14
C TYR A 270 -7.84 23.59 -8.62
N ARG A 271 -8.99 23.50 -7.93
CA ARG A 271 -9.01 23.47 -6.46
C ARG A 271 -9.62 22.17 -5.97
N LEU A 272 -8.81 21.39 -5.25
CA LEU A 272 -9.25 20.24 -4.49
C LEU A 272 -9.65 20.71 -3.08
N GLU A 273 -10.80 20.28 -2.61
CA GLU A 273 -11.29 20.51 -1.24
C GLU A 273 -11.79 19.21 -0.65
N VAL A 274 -11.34 18.91 0.58
CA VAL A 274 -11.81 17.76 1.36
C VAL A 274 -12.19 18.27 2.75
N ASN A 275 -13.49 18.24 3.08
CA ASN A 275 -14.02 18.76 4.33
C ASN A 275 -14.43 17.68 5.31
N GLU A 276 -14.67 16.47 4.82
CA GLU A 276 -15.10 15.32 5.61
C GLU A 276 -14.14 14.17 5.44
N GLY A 277 -13.70 13.60 6.56
CA GLY A 277 -12.92 12.38 6.62
C GLY A 277 -13.81 11.14 6.55
N GLY A 278 -13.30 10.00 7.01
CA GLY A 278 -14.08 8.79 7.20
C GLY A 278 -14.79 8.73 8.53
N TYR A 279 -15.57 7.68 8.74
CA TYR A 279 -16.17 7.34 10.02
C TYR A 279 -15.17 6.60 10.91
N VAL A 280 -14.89 7.20 12.07
CA VAL A 280 -13.89 6.69 13.02
C VAL A 280 -14.54 5.81 14.08
N PHE A 281 -13.93 4.65 14.27
CA PHE A 281 -14.20 3.69 15.32
C PHE A 281 -12.93 3.55 16.17
N ALA A 282 -12.87 4.25 17.30
CA ALA A 282 -11.73 4.21 18.22
C ALA A 282 -11.77 2.92 19.04
N LEU A 283 -10.71 2.12 18.98
CA LEU A 283 -10.58 0.88 19.75
C LEU A 283 -10.28 1.22 21.21
N GLU A 284 -11.07 0.73 22.15
CA GLU A 284 -10.80 0.93 23.57
C GLU A 284 -9.50 0.28 24.02
N ARG A 285 -9.16 -0.84 23.42
CA ARG A 285 -7.90 -1.54 23.58
C ARG A 285 -7.23 -1.68 22.21
N PRO A 286 -6.14 -0.94 21.96
CA PRO A 286 -5.42 -0.99 20.67
C PRO A 286 -4.98 -2.40 20.30
N ILE A 287 -4.94 -2.70 19.00
CA ILE A 287 -4.43 -3.97 18.49
C ILE A 287 -2.93 -3.84 18.22
N ARG A 288 -2.14 -4.68 18.84
CA ARG A 288 -0.69 -4.76 18.57
C ARG A 288 -0.47 -5.35 17.18
N VAL A 289 0.40 -4.70 16.43
CA VAL A 289 0.81 -5.10 15.08
C VAL A 289 2.31 -5.23 15.07
N GLU A 290 2.81 -6.39 14.68
CA GLU A 290 4.23 -6.61 14.45
C GLU A 290 4.50 -6.65 12.96
N VAL A 291 5.27 -5.70 12.44
CA VAL A 291 5.76 -5.72 11.06
C VAL A 291 7.13 -6.37 11.08
N LEU A 292 7.22 -7.59 10.56
CA LEU A 292 8.47 -8.36 10.53
C LEU A 292 9.43 -7.76 9.49
N GLU A 293 10.72 -7.81 9.78
CA GLU A 293 11.77 -7.32 8.87
C GLU A 293 11.70 -7.95 7.48
N GLY A 294 11.22 -9.21 7.40
CA GLY A 294 11.22 -9.99 6.17
C GLY A 294 12.60 -10.58 5.84
N ARG A 295 12.72 -11.17 4.64
CA ARG A 295 13.98 -11.72 4.16
C ARG A 295 14.61 -10.76 3.15
N ILE A 296 15.70 -10.10 3.54
CA ILE A 296 16.43 -9.20 2.65
C ILE A 296 17.10 -10.04 1.56
N ARG A 297 16.86 -9.68 0.31
CA ARG A 297 17.41 -10.29 -0.91
C ARG A 297 18.35 -9.30 -1.60
N GLY A 298 19.34 -9.84 -2.30
CA GLY A 298 20.36 -9.04 -2.94
C GLY A 298 21.54 -8.72 -2.02
N SER A 299 22.45 -7.88 -2.51
CA SER A 299 23.68 -7.51 -1.81
C SER A 299 23.53 -6.31 -0.87
N VAL A 300 22.45 -5.53 -1.04
CA VAL A 300 22.18 -4.32 -0.27
C VAL A 300 21.37 -4.66 0.98
N GLY A 301 21.96 -4.42 2.16
CA GLY A 301 21.35 -4.74 3.46
C GLY A 301 20.40 -3.69 4.00
N ALA A 302 20.32 -2.50 3.37
CA ALA A 302 19.46 -1.39 3.75
C ALA A 302 18.99 -0.62 2.51
N PRO A 303 17.85 0.08 2.57
CA PRO A 303 17.38 0.87 1.43
C PRO A 303 18.31 2.03 1.11
N ILE A 304 18.43 2.34 -0.17
CA ILE A 304 19.06 3.56 -0.65
C ILE A 304 18.18 4.74 -0.24
N THR A 305 18.75 5.73 0.43
CA THR A 305 18.00 6.85 1.01
C THR A 305 17.87 8.06 0.07
N PHE A 306 18.68 8.13 -0.96
CA PHE A 306 18.68 9.21 -1.95
C PHE A 306 17.88 8.80 -3.21
N PRO A 307 17.32 9.78 -3.95
CA PRO A 307 16.64 9.51 -5.21
C PRO A 307 17.64 9.15 -6.32
N ILE A 308 17.22 8.27 -7.23
CA ILE A 308 18.01 7.85 -8.41
C ILE A 308 17.34 8.44 -9.64
N PRO A 309 18.07 9.11 -10.56
CA PRO A 309 17.47 9.65 -11.78
C PRO A 309 16.88 8.54 -12.66
N LYS A 310 15.90 8.88 -13.49
CA LYS A 310 15.42 7.95 -14.52
C LYS A 310 16.52 7.79 -15.58
N TYR A 311 16.60 6.61 -16.16
CA TYR A 311 17.48 6.33 -17.29
C TYR A 311 17.16 7.27 -18.47
N ASP A 312 18.17 7.95 -18.99
CA ASP A 312 18.08 8.80 -20.15
C ASP A 312 18.47 7.98 -21.41
N GLU A 313 17.48 7.62 -22.20
CA GLU A 313 17.68 6.81 -23.40
C GLU A 313 18.50 7.54 -24.48
N VAL A 314 18.45 8.87 -24.51
CA VAL A 314 19.19 9.69 -25.49
C VAL A 314 20.66 9.71 -25.16
N ARG A 315 20.98 9.85 -23.87
CA ARG A 315 22.37 9.89 -23.38
C ARG A 315 22.92 8.51 -23.04
N GLY A 316 22.06 7.49 -22.96
CA GLY A 316 22.46 6.11 -22.67
C GLY A 316 22.91 5.87 -21.24
N GLY A 317 22.31 6.53 -20.23
CA GLY A 317 22.71 6.40 -18.84
C GLY A 317 21.81 7.11 -17.84
N TYR A 318 22.17 7.03 -16.56
CA TYR A 318 21.49 7.78 -15.49
C TYR A 318 22.15 9.14 -15.36
N VAL A 319 21.39 10.22 -15.56
CA VAL A 319 21.92 11.60 -15.61
C VAL A 319 21.28 12.43 -14.52
N LEU A 320 22.13 13.06 -13.68
CA LEU A 320 21.72 13.98 -12.65
C LEU A 320 21.28 15.35 -13.26
N PRO A 321 20.54 16.19 -12.53
CA PRO A 321 20.08 17.50 -13.02
C PRO A 321 21.20 18.44 -13.46
N ASP A 322 22.36 18.34 -12.84
CA ASP A 322 23.57 19.10 -13.18
C ASP A 322 24.26 18.59 -14.45
N GLY A 323 23.75 17.54 -15.04
CA GLY A 323 24.29 16.90 -16.24
C GLY A 323 25.34 15.83 -15.98
N GLY A 324 25.72 15.59 -14.71
CA GLY A 324 26.63 14.53 -14.33
C GLY A 324 26.02 13.15 -14.57
N ALA A 325 26.79 12.20 -15.14
CA ALA A 325 26.35 10.84 -15.31
C ALA A 325 26.75 9.97 -14.13
N VAL A 326 25.89 9.02 -13.77
CA VAL A 326 26.10 8.13 -12.63
C VAL A 326 25.73 6.67 -12.96
N LEU A 327 26.39 5.75 -12.25
CA LEU A 327 26.02 4.34 -12.18
C LEU A 327 25.48 4.03 -10.78
N VAL A 328 24.48 3.17 -10.70
CA VAL A 328 23.96 2.69 -9.42
C VAL A 328 24.70 1.42 -9.02
N ARG A 329 25.58 1.51 -8.03
CA ARG A 329 26.39 0.40 -7.53
C ARG A 329 26.06 0.13 -6.05
N GLY A 330 25.36 -0.98 -5.79
CA GLY A 330 24.91 -1.30 -4.45
C GLY A 330 24.05 -0.19 -3.86
N SER A 331 24.56 0.52 -2.86
CA SER A 331 23.91 1.64 -2.18
C SER A 331 24.48 3.01 -2.56
N GLU A 332 25.29 3.11 -3.61
CA GLU A 332 26.01 4.33 -3.98
C GLU A 332 25.70 4.75 -5.42
N LEU A 333 25.77 6.07 -5.67
CA LEU A 333 25.85 6.65 -7.01
C LEU A 333 27.34 6.88 -7.34
N VAL A 334 27.83 6.17 -8.34
CA VAL A 334 29.23 6.29 -8.76
C VAL A 334 29.29 7.17 -10.01
N PRO A 335 30.00 8.31 -9.98
CA PRO A 335 30.18 9.14 -11.16
C PRO A 335 30.76 8.32 -12.33
N THR A 336 30.27 8.60 -13.53
CA THR A 336 30.75 7.94 -14.76
C THR A 336 30.73 8.94 -15.91
N THR A 337 31.37 8.55 -17.02
CA THR A 337 31.31 9.29 -18.29
C THR A 337 30.43 8.48 -19.25
N LEU A 338 29.41 9.11 -19.82
CA LEU A 338 28.64 8.48 -20.88
C LEU A 338 29.41 8.54 -22.19
N ALA A 339 29.32 7.47 -22.98
CA ALA A 339 29.86 7.48 -24.34
C ALA A 339 29.14 8.58 -25.15
N THR A 340 29.90 9.45 -25.79
CA THR A 340 29.31 10.39 -26.74
C THR A 340 28.77 9.62 -27.95
N PRO A 341 27.63 10.05 -28.54
CA PRO A 341 27.04 9.37 -29.70
C PRO A 341 27.99 9.21 -30.92
N ASP A 342 29.10 9.93 -30.94
CA ASP A 342 30.07 9.99 -32.03
C ASP A 342 31.29 9.05 -31.87
N GLY A 343 31.21 8.02 -31.01
CA GLY A 343 32.23 6.95 -31.00
C GLY A 343 33.63 7.33 -30.53
N GLY A 344 33.78 8.42 -29.76
CA GLY A 344 35.07 8.82 -29.14
C GLY A 344 35.42 7.86 -28.00
N ALA A 345 36.67 7.37 -28.03
CA ALA A 345 37.19 6.43 -27.04
C ALA A 345 37.19 7.02 -25.63
N LEU A 346 36.81 6.19 -24.66
CA LEU A 346 36.84 6.50 -23.23
C LEU A 346 38.29 6.77 -22.76
N ASP A 347 38.50 7.89 -22.11
CA ASP A 347 39.73 8.14 -21.35
C ASP A 347 39.56 7.63 -19.94
N ASP A 348 40.29 6.54 -19.60
CA ASP A 348 40.22 5.81 -18.31
C ASP A 348 40.90 6.57 -17.13
N THR A 349 41.12 7.86 -17.22
CA THR A 349 41.69 8.65 -16.11
C THR A 349 40.61 9.16 -15.17
N LEU A 350 40.32 8.39 -14.13
CA LEU A 350 39.54 8.86 -12.98
C LEU A 350 40.29 9.95 -12.23
N PRO A 351 39.71 11.13 -11.98
CA PRO A 351 40.24 12.06 -11.00
C PRO A 351 40.04 11.46 -9.60
N SER A 352 41.14 11.21 -8.91
CA SER A 352 41.12 11.01 -7.45
C SER A 352 40.78 12.37 -6.80
N ASP A 353 39.84 12.32 -5.82
CA ASP A 353 39.42 13.43 -4.98
C ASP A 353 38.37 14.41 -5.54
N GLY A 354 37.15 13.90 -5.68
CA GLY A 354 35.98 14.74 -5.80
C GLY A 354 34.91 14.34 -4.76
N ALA A 355 34.74 15.17 -3.75
CA ALA A 355 33.68 14.99 -2.75
C ALA A 355 32.31 14.88 -3.44
N VAL A 356 31.60 13.81 -3.21
CA VAL A 356 30.20 13.68 -3.59
C VAL A 356 29.42 14.80 -2.91
N PRO A 357 28.62 15.61 -3.63
CA PRO A 357 27.80 16.62 -2.99
C PRO A 357 26.87 15.93 -1.99
N SER A 358 26.94 16.33 -0.73
CA SER A 358 25.99 15.92 0.30
C SER A 358 24.63 16.50 -0.07
N LEU A 359 23.69 15.64 -0.45
CA LEU A 359 22.29 16.01 -0.68
C LEU A 359 21.53 16.08 0.65
N ASP A 360 22.10 16.77 1.66
CA ASP A 360 21.46 17.06 2.93
C ASP A 360 20.49 18.25 2.82
N GLY A 361 19.62 18.20 1.87
CA GLY A 361 18.50 19.12 1.74
C GLY A 361 17.21 18.30 1.65
N GLY A 362 16.54 18.08 2.79
CA GLY A 362 15.24 17.44 2.83
C GLY A 362 14.19 18.25 2.09
N VAL A 363 14.05 18.01 0.80
CA VAL A 363 12.92 18.51 0.01
C VAL A 363 11.81 17.46 0.10
N PRO A 364 10.58 17.83 0.48
CA PRO A 364 9.43 16.90 0.48
C PRO A 364 9.18 16.42 -0.95
N MET A 365 8.87 15.15 -1.11
CA MET A 365 8.85 14.44 -2.37
C MET A 365 7.44 14.13 -2.87
N PRO A 366 7.11 14.33 -4.17
CA PRO A 366 5.83 13.96 -4.77
C PRO A 366 5.63 12.44 -4.87
N VAL A 367 4.39 12.04 -4.73
CA VAL A 367 3.95 10.64 -4.78
C VAL A 367 3.17 10.41 -6.06
N ASP A 368 3.64 9.52 -6.92
CA ASP A 368 2.95 9.12 -8.15
C ASP A 368 2.31 7.74 -7.93
N ASP A 369 0.99 7.73 -7.77
CA ASP A 369 0.19 6.51 -7.58
C ASP A 369 -0.63 6.16 -8.83
N ALA A 370 -0.27 6.74 -9.99
CA ALA A 370 -0.93 6.43 -11.24
C ALA A 370 -0.83 4.92 -11.51
N GLY A 371 -1.84 4.20 -11.09
CA GLY A 371 -2.06 2.81 -11.47
C GLY A 371 -2.25 2.74 -13.00
N PRO A 372 -1.95 1.59 -13.63
CA PRO A 372 -1.95 1.42 -15.09
C PRO A 372 -3.35 1.30 -15.70
N TRP A 373 -4.37 1.92 -15.14
CA TRP A 373 -5.70 1.93 -15.73
C TRP A 373 -5.88 3.14 -16.65
N GLY A 374 -5.13 3.10 -17.75
CA GLY A 374 -5.57 3.78 -18.93
C GLY A 374 -6.90 3.15 -19.37
N THR A 375 -7.98 3.84 -19.15
CA THR A 375 -9.27 3.49 -19.74
C THR A 375 -9.15 3.51 -21.25
N THR A 376 -9.05 2.32 -21.85
CA THR A 376 -9.46 2.17 -23.25
C THR A 376 -10.97 2.29 -23.30
N ARG A 377 -11.43 3.46 -23.59
CA ARG A 377 -12.55 3.81 -24.48
C ARG A 377 -12.37 5.20 -24.98
#